data_6d271b76d22b34200f685eaaa76974fd
#
_entry.id   6d271b76d22b34200f685eaaa76974fd
#
_cell.length_a   1.000
_cell.length_b   1.000
_cell.length_c   1.000
_cell.angle_alpha   90.00
_cell.angle_beta   90.00
_cell.angle_gamma   90.00
#
_symmetry.space_group_name_H-M   'P 1'
#
loop_
_entity.id
_entity.type
_entity.pdbx_description
1 polymer ?
#
loop_
_entity_poly.entity_id
_entity_poly.type
_entity_poly.pdbx_seq_one_letter_code
_entity_poly.pdbx_strand_id
1 'polypeptide(L)'
;MKYDAVILGGGPAAASAALTLRARGKTAAILSGGIDDIPLSRASRITNYPGCPDVSGRALLEAMEHQALDAGAEILHGRATSIAPLGDGFGVIYGADFCEAETLILCTGVAAGKVFPGEQEFLGRGVSYCVTCDGMLY
;
A
#
# COMPACT_ATOMS: atom_id res chain seq x y z
N MET A 1 18.15 -0.90 -11.55
CA MET A 1 18.47 -1.43 -10.21
C MET A 1 17.84 -2.80 -10.07
N LYS A 2 18.51 -3.72 -9.34
CA LYS A 2 17.96 -5.07 -9.10
C LYS A 2 17.79 -5.29 -7.59
N TYR A 3 16.63 -5.80 -7.19
CA TYR A 3 16.26 -6.08 -5.80
C TYR A 3 15.96 -7.57 -5.60
N ASP A 4 16.13 -8.09 -4.39
CA ASP A 4 15.60 -9.41 -4.04
C ASP A 4 14.07 -9.41 -4.13
N ALA A 5 13.42 -8.28 -3.73
CA ALA A 5 11.98 -8.13 -3.89
C ALA A 5 11.57 -6.68 -4.20
N VAL A 6 10.61 -6.53 -5.12
CA VAL A 6 9.86 -5.29 -5.33
C VAL A 6 8.43 -5.50 -4.82
N ILE A 7 7.97 -4.56 -3.99
CA ILE A 7 6.67 -4.59 -3.32
C ILE A 7 5.78 -3.56 -4.01
N LEU A 8 4.68 -3.99 -4.60
CA LEU A 8 3.75 -3.12 -5.34
C LEU A 8 2.65 -2.63 -4.42
N GLY A 9 2.72 -1.34 -4.06
CA GLY A 9 1.81 -0.66 -3.14
C GLY A 9 2.55 -0.11 -1.93
N GLY A 10 2.00 0.94 -1.29
CA GLY A 10 2.64 1.69 -0.19
C GLY A 10 1.89 1.59 1.16
N GLY A 11 0.90 0.71 1.27
CA GLY A 11 0.10 0.57 2.49
C GLY A 11 0.78 -0.26 3.60
N PRO A 12 0.06 -0.52 4.70
CA PRO A 12 0.57 -1.28 5.84
C PRO A 12 1.15 -2.65 5.49
N ALA A 13 0.53 -3.35 4.53
CA ALA A 13 1.02 -4.64 4.04
C ALA A 13 2.40 -4.51 3.39
N ALA A 14 2.62 -3.44 2.61
CA ALA A 14 3.89 -3.19 1.95
C ALA A 14 5.00 -2.86 2.96
N ALA A 15 4.72 -2.02 3.94
CA ALA A 15 5.66 -1.70 5.01
C ALA A 15 6.04 -2.95 5.80
N SER A 16 5.07 -3.78 6.18
CA SER A 16 5.31 -5.04 6.89
C SER A 16 6.16 -6.03 6.09
N ALA A 17 5.90 -6.14 4.78
CA ALA A 17 6.69 -6.98 3.88
C ALA A 17 8.14 -6.47 3.77
N ALA A 18 8.33 -5.16 3.60
CA ALA A 18 9.65 -4.54 3.53
C ALA A 18 10.45 -4.77 4.81
N LEU A 19 9.87 -4.51 5.98
CA LEU A 19 10.51 -4.77 7.28
C LEU A 19 10.93 -6.24 7.43
N THR A 20 10.05 -7.16 7.03
CA THR A 20 10.33 -8.60 7.11
C THR A 20 11.49 -9.01 6.20
N LEU A 21 11.56 -8.48 4.99
CA LEU A 21 12.65 -8.72 4.04
C LEU A 21 13.97 -8.14 4.57
N ARG A 22 13.95 -6.90 5.02
CA ARG A 22 15.14 -6.23 5.57
C ARG A 22 15.69 -6.94 6.81
N ALA A 23 14.83 -7.40 7.71
CA ALA A 23 15.22 -8.20 8.87
C ALA A 23 15.88 -9.53 8.49
N ARG A 24 15.66 -10.02 7.25
CA ARG A 24 16.31 -11.21 6.70
C ARG A 24 17.50 -10.90 5.80
N GLY A 25 17.97 -9.65 5.78
CA GLY A 25 19.13 -9.22 4.98
C GLY A 25 18.85 -9.11 3.48
N LYS A 26 17.57 -9.10 3.07
CA LYS A 26 17.16 -8.98 1.67
C LYS A 26 17.01 -7.52 1.25
N THR A 27 17.38 -7.20 0.02
CA THR A 27 17.12 -5.89 -0.58
C THR A 27 15.63 -5.78 -0.97
N ALA A 28 14.99 -4.69 -0.57
CA ALA A 28 13.57 -4.47 -0.80
C ALA A 28 13.29 -3.05 -1.29
N ALA A 29 12.46 -2.92 -2.31
CA ALA A 29 11.92 -1.64 -2.75
C ALA A 29 10.40 -1.66 -2.71
N ILE A 30 9.81 -0.59 -2.19
CA ILE A 30 8.37 -0.35 -2.19
C ILE A 30 8.07 0.58 -3.36
N LEU A 31 7.30 0.12 -4.34
CA LEU A 31 6.82 0.94 -5.45
C LEU A 31 5.43 1.49 -5.13
N SER A 32 5.33 2.79 -4.90
CA SER A 32 4.13 3.47 -4.44
C SER A 32 3.90 4.79 -5.17
N GLY A 33 2.65 5.12 -5.48
CA GLY A 33 2.24 6.43 -5.98
C GLY A 33 2.27 7.54 -4.90
N GLY A 34 2.54 7.16 -3.65
CA GLY A 34 2.59 8.06 -2.50
C GLY A 34 1.43 7.85 -1.54
N ILE A 35 1.56 8.46 -0.36
CA ILE A 35 0.60 8.30 0.76
C ILE A 35 -0.80 8.77 0.38
N ASP A 36 -0.93 9.81 -0.42
CA ASP A 36 -2.23 10.35 -0.84
C ASP A 36 -3.06 9.38 -1.71
N ASP A 37 -2.39 8.47 -2.40
CA ASP A 37 -3.03 7.43 -3.21
C ASP A 37 -3.60 6.27 -2.37
N ILE A 38 -3.23 6.19 -1.09
CA ILE A 38 -3.61 5.09 -0.21
C ILE A 38 -4.91 5.46 0.52
N PRO A 39 -6.01 4.68 0.37
CA PRO A 39 -7.30 5.02 0.97
C PRO A 39 -7.24 5.28 2.49
N LEU A 40 -6.36 4.58 3.19
CA LEU A 40 -6.16 4.76 4.63
C LEU A 40 -5.75 6.20 5.00
N SER A 41 -5.05 6.94 4.12
CA SER A 41 -4.63 8.32 4.37
C SER A 41 -5.80 9.26 4.68
N ARG A 42 -7.00 8.91 4.22
CA ARG A 42 -8.23 9.71 4.38
C ARG A 42 -8.90 9.51 5.74
N ALA A 43 -8.50 8.49 6.50
CA ALA A 43 -9.05 8.26 7.84
C ALA A 43 -8.58 9.36 8.79
N SER A 44 -9.53 10.15 9.30
CA SER A 44 -9.25 11.24 10.24
C SER A 44 -8.77 10.73 11.59
N ARG A 45 -9.26 9.54 11.99
CA ARG A 45 -8.95 8.92 13.29
C ARG A 45 -9.01 7.41 13.22
N ILE A 46 -7.97 6.76 13.73
CA ILE A 46 -7.85 5.31 13.85
C ILE A 46 -7.64 4.98 15.33
N THR A 47 -8.53 4.17 15.89
CA THR A 47 -8.51 3.79 17.32
C THR A 47 -8.27 2.31 17.55
N ASN A 48 -8.29 1.50 16.49
CA ASN A 48 -8.23 0.05 16.54
C ASN A 48 -6.94 -0.55 15.96
N TYR A 49 -5.90 0.27 15.78
CA TYR A 49 -4.59 -0.23 15.36
C TYR A 49 -3.72 -0.51 16.59
N PRO A 50 -3.29 -1.77 16.83
CA PRO A 50 -2.50 -2.12 18.01
C PRO A 50 -1.20 -1.30 18.10
N GLY A 51 -0.93 -0.71 19.27
CA GLY A 51 0.23 0.15 19.49
C GLY A 51 0.04 1.62 19.10
N CYS A 52 -1.02 1.97 18.36
CA CYS A 52 -1.34 3.34 17.96
C CYS A 52 -2.82 3.64 18.26
N PRO A 53 -3.18 3.92 19.50
CA PRO A 53 -4.59 3.98 19.94
C PRO A 53 -5.38 5.20 19.47
N ASP A 54 -4.71 6.22 18.96
CA ASP A 54 -5.36 7.45 18.48
C ASP A 54 -4.45 8.17 17.47
N VAL A 55 -4.61 7.88 16.19
CA VAL A 55 -3.74 8.40 15.12
C VAL A 55 -4.56 8.64 13.85
N SER A 56 -4.19 9.64 13.05
CA SER A 56 -4.75 9.77 11.70
C SER A 56 -4.16 8.72 10.76
N GLY A 57 -4.90 8.35 9.70
CA GLY A 57 -4.41 7.41 8.71
C GLY A 57 -3.13 7.89 8.00
N ARG A 58 -3.02 9.19 7.75
CA ARG A 58 -1.82 9.80 7.19
C ARG A 58 -0.63 9.61 8.13
N ALA A 59 -0.75 10.01 9.39
CA ALA A 59 0.34 9.90 10.36
C ALA A 59 0.77 8.44 10.59
N LEU A 60 -0.18 7.50 10.57
CA LEU A 60 0.13 6.08 10.66
C LEU A 60 0.92 5.59 9.45
N LEU A 61 0.53 5.97 8.24
CA LEU A 61 1.25 5.61 7.01
C LEU A 61 2.65 6.22 6.95
N GLU A 62 2.80 7.48 7.34
CA GLU A 62 4.10 8.16 7.44
C GLU A 62 5.03 7.43 8.41
N ALA A 63 4.52 7.06 9.58
CA ALA A 63 5.30 6.31 10.56
C ALA A 63 5.76 4.93 10.03
N MET A 64 4.87 4.22 9.30
CA MET A 64 5.21 2.94 8.68
C MET A 64 6.24 3.07 7.55
N GLU A 65 6.11 4.11 6.72
CA GLU A 65 7.06 4.41 5.65
C GLU A 65 8.43 4.74 6.22
N HIS A 66 8.50 5.61 7.23
CA HIS A 66 9.74 5.91 7.93
C HIS A 66 10.40 4.67 8.53
N GLN A 67 9.63 3.82 9.17
CA GLN A 67 10.18 2.59 9.74
C GLN A 67 10.76 1.66 8.67
N ALA A 68 10.13 1.57 7.49
CA ALA A 68 10.66 0.78 6.38
C ALA A 68 11.96 1.38 5.82
N LEU A 69 12.03 2.71 5.68
CA LEU A 69 13.23 3.44 5.26
C LEU A 69 14.39 3.25 6.25
N ASP A 70 14.12 3.41 7.54
CA ASP A 70 15.11 3.22 8.60
C ASP A 70 15.66 1.79 8.64
N ALA A 71 14.84 0.81 8.28
CA ALA A 71 15.28 -0.57 8.10
C ALA A 71 16.10 -0.79 6.81
N GLY A 72 16.25 0.24 5.96
CA GLY A 72 17.02 0.22 4.73
C GLY A 72 16.23 -0.28 3.51
N ALA A 73 14.91 -0.25 3.52
CA ALA A 73 14.11 -0.40 2.30
C ALA A 73 14.18 0.88 1.45
N GLU A 74 13.97 0.75 0.16
CA GLU A 74 13.89 1.90 -0.74
C GLU A 74 12.45 2.21 -1.12
N ILE A 75 12.12 3.48 -1.35
CA ILE A 75 10.82 3.90 -1.90
C ILE A 75 11.04 4.33 -3.36
N LEU A 76 10.38 3.64 -4.27
CA LEU A 76 10.29 4.00 -5.68
C LEU A 76 8.96 4.72 -5.90
N HIS A 77 9.04 5.97 -6.36
CA HIS A 77 7.85 6.79 -6.58
C HIS A 77 7.24 6.53 -7.95
N GLY A 78 6.02 6.04 -7.97
CA GLY A 78 5.25 5.77 -9.19
C GLY A 78 4.32 4.57 -9.05
N ARG A 79 3.67 4.24 -10.15
CA ARG A 79 2.80 3.06 -10.26
C ARG A 79 3.35 2.14 -11.35
N ALA A 80 3.37 0.84 -11.07
CA ALA A 80 3.71 -0.15 -12.08
C ALA A 80 2.73 -0.05 -13.26
N THR A 81 3.27 0.20 -14.44
CA THR A 81 2.50 0.25 -15.69
C THR A 81 2.64 -1.02 -16.51
N SER A 82 3.75 -1.73 -16.33
CA SER A 82 3.98 -3.02 -16.96
C SER A 82 4.88 -3.89 -16.09
N ILE A 83 4.59 -5.18 -16.10
CA ILE A 83 5.38 -6.21 -15.43
C ILE A 83 5.57 -7.34 -16.42
N ALA A 84 6.80 -7.80 -16.58
CA ALA A 84 7.13 -8.91 -17.44
C ALA A 84 8.13 -9.86 -16.78
N PRO A 85 8.05 -11.16 -17.03
CA PRO A 85 9.13 -12.09 -16.68
C PRO A 85 10.44 -11.67 -17.36
N LEU A 86 11.55 -11.73 -16.62
CA LEU A 86 12.87 -11.39 -17.12
C LEU A 86 13.91 -12.38 -16.55
N GLY A 87 14.24 -13.41 -17.32
CA GLY A 87 15.06 -14.52 -16.82
C GLY A 87 14.39 -15.22 -15.64
N ASP A 88 15.11 -15.32 -14.52
CA ASP A 88 14.60 -15.94 -13.28
C ASP A 88 13.86 -14.95 -12.36
N GLY A 89 13.52 -13.77 -12.86
CA GLY A 89 12.85 -12.72 -12.10
C GLY A 89 11.86 -11.93 -12.92
N PHE A 90 11.71 -10.67 -12.56
CA PHE A 90 10.71 -9.75 -13.12
C PHE A 90 11.31 -8.40 -13.46
N GLY A 91 10.91 -7.85 -14.60
CA GLY A 91 11.10 -6.45 -14.92
C GLY A 91 9.82 -5.66 -14.63
N VAL A 92 9.97 -4.51 -13.98
CA VAL A 92 8.85 -3.61 -13.63
C VAL A 92 9.11 -2.24 -14.22
N ILE A 93 8.18 -1.75 -15.03
CA ILE A 93 8.17 -0.38 -15.58
C ILE A 93 7.21 0.46 -14.75
N TYR A 94 7.67 1.65 -14.33
CA TYR A 94 6.88 2.63 -13.59
C TYR A 94 7.22 4.04 -14.04
N GLY A 95 6.25 4.74 -14.60
CA GLY A 95 6.51 6.01 -15.27
C GLY A 95 7.50 5.87 -16.43
N ALA A 96 8.62 6.60 -16.36
CA ALA A 96 9.74 6.49 -17.30
C ALA A 96 10.87 5.59 -16.80
N ASP A 97 10.72 5.00 -15.61
CA ASP A 97 11.76 4.26 -14.92
C ASP A 97 11.54 2.74 -15.03
N PHE A 98 12.60 2.01 -14.70
CA PHE A 98 12.62 0.55 -14.73
C PHE A 98 13.43 -0.01 -13.56
N CYS A 99 12.92 -1.10 -12.97
CA CYS A 99 13.68 -1.89 -12.01
C CYS A 99 13.47 -3.40 -12.25
N GLU A 100 14.37 -4.19 -11.68
CA GLU A 100 14.34 -5.65 -11.72
C GLU A 100 14.16 -6.20 -10.31
N ALA A 101 13.47 -7.33 -10.19
CA ALA A 101 13.27 -8.03 -8.94
C ALA A 101 13.37 -9.55 -9.14
N GLU A 102 13.91 -10.26 -8.16
CA GLU A 102 13.83 -11.73 -8.13
C GLU A 102 12.38 -12.16 -7.77
N THR A 103 11.72 -11.38 -6.94
CA THR A 103 10.36 -11.66 -6.47
C THR A 103 9.50 -10.39 -6.50
N LEU A 104 8.21 -10.56 -6.79
CA LEU A 104 7.21 -9.50 -6.63
C LEU A 104 6.26 -9.83 -5.49
N ILE A 105 5.97 -8.82 -4.66
CA ILE A 105 4.97 -8.91 -3.60
C ILE A 105 3.85 -7.91 -3.91
N LEU A 106 2.64 -8.42 -4.09
CA LEU A 106 1.48 -7.61 -4.43
C LEU A 106 0.77 -7.13 -3.17
N CYS A 107 0.92 -5.83 -2.87
CA CYS A 107 0.30 -5.14 -1.73
C CYS A 107 -0.60 -4.00 -2.22
N THR A 108 -1.34 -4.24 -3.32
CA THR A 108 -2.12 -3.22 -4.03
C THR A 108 -3.41 -2.80 -3.33
N GLY A 109 -3.70 -3.41 -2.19
CA GLY A 109 -4.88 -3.07 -1.38
C GLY A 109 -6.19 -3.57 -1.98
N VAL A 110 -7.27 -2.91 -1.62
CA VAL A 110 -8.63 -3.24 -2.09
C VAL A 110 -8.89 -2.51 -3.40
N ALA A 111 -9.25 -3.24 -4.44
CA ALA A 111 -9.75 -2.66 -5.69
C ALA A 111 -11.20 -2.19 -5.48
N ALA A 112 -11.55 -1.02 -6.01
CA ALA A 112 -12.94 -0.62 -6.08
C ALA A 112 -13.73 -1.63 -6.93
N GLY A 113 -14.81 -2.16 -6.36
CA GLY A 113 -15.73 -3.04 -7.06
C GLY A 113 -16.54 -2.30 -8.14
N LYS A 114 -17.45 -3.02 -8.81
CA LYS A 114 -18.44 -2.37 -9.67
C LYS A 114 -19.32 -1.45 -8.83
N VAL A 115 -19.49 -0.22 -9.29
CA VAL A 115 -20.45 0.72 -8.71
C VAL A 115 -21.87 0.26 -9.08
N PHE A 116 -22.73 0.14 -8.09
CA PHE A 116 -24.14 -0.18 -8.33
C PHE A 116 -24.93 1.08 -8.72
N PRO A 117 -26.02 0.96 -9.49
CA PRO A 117 -26.89 2.10 -9.75
C PRO A 117 -27.41 2.72 -8.45
N GLY A 118 -27.27 4.03 -8.29
CA GLY A 118 -27.68 4.75 -7.08
C GLY A 118 -26.67 4.75 -5.93
N GLU A 119 -25.56 3.99 -6.04
CA GLU A 119 -24.58 3.85 -4.96
C GLU A 119 -24.00 5.19 -4.49
N GLN A 120 -23.64 6.07 -5.42
CA GLN A 120 -23.12 7.42 -5.10
C GLN A 120 -24.16 8.30 -4.41
N GLU A 121 -25.43 8.16 -4.79
CA GLU A 121 -26.53 8.93 -4.22
C GLU A 121 -26.83 8.50 -2.79
N PHE A 122 -26.76 7.21 -2.51
CA PHE A 122 -27.10 6.62 -1.21
C PHE A 122 -25.89 6.38 -0.30
N LEU A 123 -24.68 6.73 -0.72
CA LEU A 123 -23.47 6.60 0.10
C LEU A 123 -23.60 7.46 1.37
N GLY A 124 -23.53 6.82 2.53
CA GLY A 124 -23.79 7.45 3.84
C GLY A 124 -25.29 7.66 4.17
N ARG A 125 -26.21 7.12 3.34
CA ARG A 125 -27.66 7.20 3.52
C ARG A 125 -28.36 5.86 3.27
N GLY A 126 -27.65 4.75 3.42
CA GLY A 126 -28.15 3.40 3.19
C GLY A 126 -27.16 2.51 2.44
N VAL A 127 -26.10 3.10 1.88
CA VAL A 127 -24.95 2.39 1.33
C VAL A 127 -23.71 2.71 2.15
N SER A 128 -23.00 1.70 2.59
CA SER A 128 -21.73 1.79 3.29
C SER A 128 -20.74 0.77 2.75
N TYR A 129 -19.46 1.15 2.72
CA TYR A 129 -18.37 0.22 2.38
C TYR A 129 -17.71 -0.39 3.62
N CYS A 130 -18.03 0.08 4.81
CA CYS A 130 -17.39 -0.35 6.03
C CYS A 130 -18.41 -0.54 7.15
N VAL A 131 -18.89 -1.74 7.32
CA VAL A 131 -19.84 -2.09 8.39
C VAL A 131 -19.34 -1.75 9.78
N THR A 132 -18.04 -1.88 9.99
CA THR A 132 -17.40 -1.58 11.29
C THR A 132 -17.29 -0.06 11.55
N CYS A 133 -17.23 0.75 10.47
CA CYS A 133 -17.03 2.20 10.59
C CYS A 133 -18.35 2.94 10.84
N ASP A 134 -19.39 2.55 10.14
CA ASP A 134 -20.66 3.27 10.07
C ASP A 134 -21.91 2.38 10.12
N GLY A 135 -21.74 1.06 10.30
CA GLY A 135 -22.86 0.13 10.45
C GLY A 135 -23.80 0.44 11.64
N MET A 136 -23.30 1.19 12.63
CA MET A 136 -24.14 1.64 13.77
C MET A 136 -25.09 2.80 13.41
N LEU A 137 -24.96 3.39 12.21
CA LEU A 137 -25.78 4.50 11.75
C LEU A 137 -27.05 4.04 11.01
N TYR A 138 -27.18 2.72 10.77
CA TYR A 138 -28.29 2.11 10.00
C TYR A 138 -29.13 1.12 10.81
#